data_975208fdf0557524b6546c666b29365b
#
_entry.id   975208fdf0557524b6546c666b29365b
#
_cell.length_a   1.000
_cell.length_b   1.000
_cell.length_c   1.000
_cell.angle_alpha   90.00
_cell.angle_beta   90.00
_cell.angle_gamma   90.00
#
_symmetry.space_group_name_H-M   'P 1'
#
loop_
_entity.id
_entity.type
_entity.pdbx_description
1 polymer ?
#
loop_
_entity_poly.entity_id
_entity_poly.type
_entity_poly.pdbx_seq_one_letter_code
_entity_poly.pdbx_strand_id
1 'polypeptide(L)'
;MHLATAHLMTTRTPIQKLFSRAGTKARIALGWLSFATRLRPKTEFGDRTPPPAPDYSDRSQWAVHPEAPNKSDFKPLGRDARDRPTACGADVFFIHPTSYFGARYWNAPLDHAHANELVDELIIPGQASVFNDGCRIVAPRYRQATFYSFLRGTKSGRAALELAYTDVLDAFEHYLRHWNQGRPFFIGSHSQGTVHAMRLLKERIDGTDLAERTVAAYAIGFRFPQDQFENGYFKSFHPSRSAIDTRCIVAWDTYSDEGGPSHWIDRAEVWYANSNGTGTWVRRAHKRPVATNPLSWTNDTRAVAASANKGAVHVVLSDPRGVRWKGFGGENPIGLRAHSLSAPHVGEVSATLREDGFLYVSWPITKAFTTAIMPGGNFHNYDYGLFYMNMRENVRQRLDVYLQQQAR
;
A
#
# COMPACT_ATOMS: atom_id res chain seq x y z
N MET A 1 58.72 -19.62 -8.55
CA MET A 1 58.04 -19.04 -9.71
C MET A 1 56.55 -19.07 -9.41
N HIS A 2 55.99 -17.97 -8.84
CA HIS A 2 54.58 -17.82 -8.57
C HIS A 2 54.03 -16.81 -9.60
N LEU A 3 53.18 -17.29 -10.48
CA LEU A 3 52.38 -16.43 -11.39
C LEU A 3 51.13 -15.96 -10.67
N ALA A 4 51.08 -14.66 -10.38
CA ALA A 4 49.91 -13.98 -9.87
C ALA A 4 48.96 -13.68 -11.06
N THR A 5 47.80 -14.31 -11.05
CA THR A 5 46.70 -13.99 -11.97
C THR A 5 45.97 -12.70 -11.49
N ALA A 6 46.26 -11.59 -12.15
CA ALA A 6 45.57 -10.34 -11.92
C ALA A 6 44.14 -10.43 -12.47
N HIS A 7 43.15 -10.33 -11.60
CA HIS A 7 41.73 -10.10 -11.99
C HIS A 7 41.58 -8.68 -12.50
N LEU A 8 41.50 -8.52 -13.81
CA LEU A 8 41.09 -7.26 -14.47
C LEU A 8 39.61 -6.99 -14.17
N MET A 9 39.34 -6.18 -13.15
CA MET A 9 38.05 -5.51 -13.02
C MET A 9 37.94 -4.48 -14.14
N THR A 10 37.26 -4.82 -15.22
CA THR A 10 36.91 -3.86 -16.29
C THR A 10 35.89 -2.84 -15.76
N THR A 11 36.36 -1.71 -15.31
CA THR A 11 35.51 -0.55 -14.99
C THR A 11 34.88 -0.05 -16.28
N ARG A 12 33.57 -0.25 -16.44
CA ARG A 12 32.81 0.29 -17.57
C ARG A 12 32.94 1.81 -17.60
N THR A 13 33.22 2.37 -18.77
CA THR A 13 33.28 3.82 -18.96
C THR A 13 31.94 4.49 -18.65
N PRO A 14 31.91 5.79 -18.28
CA PRO A 14 30.66 6.53 -18.05
C PRO A 14 29.66 6.43 -19.20
N ILE A 15 30.16 6.41 -20.44
CA ILE A 15 29.35 6.24 -21.66
C ILE A 15 28.74 4.85 -21.75
N GLN A 16 29.48 3.79 -21.46
CA GLN A 16 28.95 2.41 -21.43
C GLN A 16 27.92 2.21 -20.30
N LYS A 17 28.09 2.89 -19.17
CA LYS A 17 27.09 2.92 -18.09
C LYS A 17 25.82 3.67 -18.53
N LEU A 18 25.96 4.76 -19.30
CA LEU A 18 24.83 5.53 -19.80
C LEU A 18 24.01 4.73 -20.84
N PHE A 19 24.66 4.08 -21.79
CA PHE A 19 24.00 3.23 -22.79
C PHE A 19 23.36 1.97 -22.16
N SER A 20 23.97 1.36 -21.17
CA SER A 20 23.39 0.24 -20.45
C SER A 20 22.16 0.65 -19.62
N ARG A 21 22.17 1.85 -19.03
CA ARG A 21 21.04 2.43 -18.28
C ARG A 21 19.87 2.79 -19.20
N ALA A 22 20.13 3.41 -20.37
CA ALA A 22 19.10 3.73 -21.35
C ALA A 22 18.45 2.47 -21.93
N GLY A 23 19.23 1.45 -22.27
CA GLY A 23 18.74 0.16 -22.74
C GLY A 23 17.91 -0.58 -21.68
N THR A 24 18.31 -0.49 -20.40
CA THR A 24 17.56 -1.08 -19.30
C THR A 24 16.22 -0.36 -19.09
N LYS A 25 16.20 0.98 -19.09
CA LYS A 25 14.95 1.77 -19.00
C LYS A 25 13.99 1.46 -20.15
N ALA A 26 14.49 1.36 -21.39
CA ALA A 26 13.69 0.99 -22.55
C ALA A 26 13.12 -0.44 -22.45
N ARG A 27 13.90 -1.40 -21.99
CA ARG A 27 13.42 -2.78 -21.76
C ARG A 27 12.35 -2.86 -20.69
N ILE A 28 12.51 -2.14 -19.60
CA ILE A 28 11.49 -2.03 -18.53
C ILE A 28 10.21 -1.43 -19.11
N ALA A 29 10.29 -0.33 -19.84
CA ALA A 29 9.13 0.32 -20.45
C ALA A 29 8.40 -0.60 -21.46
N LEU A 30 9.13 -1.31 -22.32
CA LEU A 30 8.54 -2.29 -23.26
C LEU A 30 7.91 -3.48 -22.53
N GLY A 31 8.55 -3.97 -21.47
CA GLY A 31 8.01 -5.04 -20.62
C GLY A 31 6.67 -4.64 -19.98
N TRP A 32 6.60 -3.41 -19.48
CA TRP A 32 5.37 -2.86 -18.89
C TRP A 32 4.28 -2.62 -19.92
N LEU A 33 4.61 -2.14 -21.13
CA LEU A 33 3.64 -2.00 -22.22
C LEU A 33 3.04 -3.35 -22.61
N SER A 34 3.88 -4.37 -22.78
CA SER A 34 3.43 -5.74 -23.05
C SER A 34 2.59 -6.31 -21.90
N PHE A 35 2.98 -6.05 -20.64
CA PHE A 35 2.23 -6.45 -19.48
C PHE A 35 0.86 -5.76 -19.43
N ALA A 36 0.81 -4.44 -19.57
CA ALA A 36 -0.43 -3.66 -19.58
C ALA A 36 -1.42 -4.12 -20.68
N THR A 37 -0.93 -4.45 -21.88
CA THR A 37 -1.79 -4.94 -22.96
C THR A 37 -2.38 -6.31 -22.67
N ARG A 38 -1.65 -7.18 -21.98
CA ARG A 38 -2.14 -8.51 -21.56
C ARG A 38 -3.20 -8.42 -20.47
N LEU A 39 -3.15 -7.38 -19.63
CA LEU A 39 -4.10 -7.18 -18.54
C LEU A 39 -5.41 -6.52 -18.98
N ARG A 40 -5.51 -6.10 -20.24
CA ARG A 40 -6.70 -5.43 -20.76
C ARG A 40 -7.87 -6.41 -20.87
N PRO A 41 -8.99 -6.18 -20.16
CA PRO A 41 -10.22 -6.93 -20.38
C PRO A 41 -10.68 -6.76 -21.83
N LYS A 42 -11.17 -7.85 -22.44
CA LYS A 42 -11.60 -7.87 -23.85
C LYS A 42 -12.98 -7.28 -24.09
N THR A 43 -13.75 -7.07 -23.04
CA THR A 43 -15.14 -6.58 -23.05
C THR A 43 -15.22 -5.29 -22.25
N GLU A 44 -16.22 -4.47 -22.49
CA GLU A 44 -16.54 -3.34 -21.60
C GLU A 44 -17.13 -3.85 -20.28
N PHE A 45 -17.14 -2.99 -19.25
CA PHE A 45 -17.62 -3.37 -17.91
C PHE A 45 -19.06 -3.88 -17.90
N GLY A 46 -19.95 -3.26 -18.70
CA GLY A 46 -21.38 -3.63 -18.80
C GLY A 46 -21.68 -4.87 -19.63
N ASP A 47 -20.70 -5.40 -20.39
CA ASP A 47 -20.93 -6.53 -21.30
C ASP A 47 -21.01 -7.88 -20.58
N ARG A 48 -20.64 -7.92 -19.32
CA ARG A 48 -20.66 -9.13 -18.47
C ARG A 48 -21.22 -8.82 -17.11
N THR A 49 -21.97 -9.75 -16.56
CA THR A 49 -22.39 -9.71 -15.15
C THR A 49 -21.15 -9.70 -14.25
N PRO A 50 -21.02 -8.76 -13.35
CA PRO A 50 -19.94 -8.79 -12.35
C PRO A 50 -19.98 -10.05 -11.50
N PRO A 51 -18.87 -10.46 -10.89
CA PRO A 51 -18.88 -11.54 -9.90
C PRO A 51 -19.91 -11.27 -8.79
N PRO A 52 -20.44 -12.33 -8.13
CA PRO A 52 -21.38 -12.18 -7.01
C PRO A 52 -20.83 -11.25 -5.92
N ALA A 53 -21.73 -10.49 -5.30
CA ALA A 53 -21.37 -9.62 -4.18
C ALA A 53 -20.91 -10.45 -2.96
N PRO A 54 -20.02 -9.92 -2.12
CA PRO A 54 -19.62 -10.59 -0.89
C PRO A 54 -20.77 -10.66 0.12
N ASP A 55 -20.81 -11.75 0.87
CA ASP A 55 -21.59 -11.86 2.11
C ASP A 55 -20.62 -11.76 3.29
N TYR A 56 -20.52 -10.60 3.91
CA TYR A 56 -19.60 -10.38 5.01
C TYR A 56 -19.98 -11.06 6.32
N SER A 57 -21.10 -11.78 6.39
CA SER A 57 -21.39 -12.72 7.46
C SER A 57 -20.59 -14.01 7.33
N ASP A 58 -20.10 -14.33 6.13
CA ASP A 58 -19.22 -15.46 5.86
C ASP A 58 -17.75 -15.09 6.14
N ARG A 59 -17.10 -15.85 7.04
CA ARG A 59 -15.69 -15.68 7.40
C ARG A 59 -14.72 -15.78 6.21
N SER A 60 -15.05 -16.56 5.20
CA SER A 60 -14.21 -16.71 3.99
C SER A 60 -14.08 -15.42 3.18
N GLN A 61 -15.00 -14.48 3.36
CA GLN A 61 -15.01 -13.18 2.69
C GLN A 61 -14.06 -12.16 3.34
N TRP A 62 -13.27 -12.60 4.33
CA TRP A 62 -12.27 -11.79 5.01
C TRP A 62 -10.88 -12.37 4.79
N ALA A 63 -9.94 -11.53 4.41
CA ALA A 63 -8.52 -11.88 4.38
C ALA A 63 -7.94 -11.93 5.79
N VAL A 64 -8.45 -11.05 6.68
CA VAL A 64 -8.18 -11.07 8.12
C VAL A 64 -9.51 -10.95 8.86
N HIS A 65 -9.92 -12.05 9.50
CA HIS A 65 -11.08 -12.09 10.37
C HIS A 65 -10.62 -11.89 11.82
N PRO A 66 -11.30 -11.07 12.65
CA PRO A 66 -10.81 -10.72 13.99
C PRO A 66 -10.74 -11.92 14.96
N GLU A 67 -11.47 -13.00 14.68
CA GLU A 67 -11.56 -14.18 15.53
C GLU A 67 -10.86 -15.42 14.93
N ALA A 68 -10.13 -15.28 13.84
CA ALA A 68 -9.45 -16.38 13.18
C ALA A 68 -7.93 -16.14 13.10
N PRO A 69 -7.09 -17.16 13.36
CA PRO A 69 -5.67 -17.07 13.13
C PRO A 69 -5.36 -16.75 11.66
N ASN A 70 -4.43 -15.84 11.43
CA ASN A 70 -4.02 -15.46 10.09
C ASN A 70 -2.60 -14.90 10.10
N LYS A 71 -2.05 -14.57 8.93
CA LYS A 71 -0.66 -14.10 8.80
C LYS A 71 -0.44 -12.63 9.15
N SER A 72 -1.47 -11.89 9.53
CA SER A 72 -1.26 -10.58 10.15
C SER A 72 -0.65 -10.66 11.55
N ASP A 73 -0.62 -11.85 12.15
CA ASP A 73 0.03 -12.11 13.44
C ASP A 73 1.56 -12.27 13.33
N PHE A 74 2.11 -12.31 12.12
CA PHE A 74 3.55 -12.41 11.91
C PHE A 74 4.29 -11.22 12.51
N LYS A 75 5.43 -11.52 13.16
CA LYS A 75 6.34 -10.53 13.74
C LYS A 75 7.72 -10.64 13.10
N PRO A 76 8.46 -9.52 12.96
CA PRO A 76 9.85 -9.57 12.52
C PRO A 76 10.70 -10.48 13.40
N LEU A 77 11.60 -11.26 12.79
CA LEU A 77 12.52 -12.14 13.53
C LEU A 77 13.36 -11.34 14.53
N GLY A 78 13.64 -11.95 15.69
CA GLY A 78 14.42 -11.30 16.77
C GLY A 78 13.60 -10.36 17.66
N ARG A 79 12.30 -10.21 17.41
CA ARG A 79 11.38 -9.52 18.32
C ARG A 79 10.57 -10.54 19.12
N ASP A 80 10.67 -10.45 20.44
CA ASP A 80 10.01 -11.38 21.35
C ASP A 80 8.48 -11.29 21.27
N ALA A 81 7.84 -12.47 21.44
CA ALA A 81 6.40 -12.55 21.61
C ALA A 81 5.87 -11.80 22.86
N ARG A 82 6.79 -11.41 23.76
CA ARG A 82 6.52 -10.66 25.00
C ARG A 82 6.09 -9.20 24.75
N ASP A 83 6.28 -8.69 23.53
CA ASP A 83 5.85 -7.31 23.17
C ASP A 83 4.36 -7.21 22.79
N ARG A 84 3.54 -8.23 23.03
CA ARG A 84 2.09 -8.07 22.93
C ARG A 84 1.59 -7.26 24.12
N PRO A 85 0.98 -6.08 23.88
CA PRO A 85 0.10 -5.52 24.90
C PRO A 85 -0.93 -6.59 25.24
N THR A 86 -1.18 -6.84 26.50
CA THR A 86 -2.18 -7.79 26.99
C THR A 86 -3.61 -7.45 26.52
N ALA A 87 -3.81 -6.25 25.95
CA ALA A 87 -5.06 -5.83 25.32
C ALA A 87 -4.74 -4.96 24.08
N CYS A 88 -5.36 -5.27 22.94
CA CYS A 88 -5.35 -4.39 21.78
C CYS A 88 -6.16 -3.13 22.09
N GLY A 89 -5.50 -1.95 22.09
CA GLY A 89 -6.15 -0.66 22.41
C GLY A 89 -7.07 -0.14 21.31
N ALA A 90 -6.84 -0.57 20.05
CA ALA A 90 -7.60 -0.13 18.89
C ALA A 90 -7.80 -1.26 17.87
N ASP A 91 -8.59 -0.97 16.84
CA ASP A 91 -8.70 -1.81 15.65
C ASP A 91 -7.97 -1.17 14.46
N VAL A 92 -7.68 -1.96 13.43
CA VAL A 92 -7.31 -1.47 12.10
C VAL A 92 -8.23 -2.10 11.08
N PHE A 93 -8.93 -1.27 10.32
CA PHE A 93 -9.60 -1.70 9.09
C PHE A 93 -8.63 -1.53 7.94
N PHE A 94 -8.11 -2.65 7.43
CA PHE A 94 -7.07 -2.67 6.41
C PHE A 94 -7.65 -3.00 5.03
N ILE A 95 -7.45 -2.09 4.06
CA ILE A 95 -7.92 -2.23 2.68
C ILE A 95 -6.71 -2.58 1.80
N HIS A 96 -6.64 -3.83 1.36
CA HIS A 96 -5.48 -4.35 0.64
C HIS A 96 -5.31 -3.77 -0.77
N PRO A 97 -4.09 -3.76 -1.36
CA PRO A 97 -3.83 -3.33 -2.72
C PRO A 97 -4.37 -4.32 -3.75
N THR A 98 -4.21 -3.96 -5.04
CA THR A 98 -4.49 -4.85 -6.16
C THR A 98 -3.62 -6.10 -6.10
N SER A 99 -4.25 -7.27 -6.11
CA SER A 99 -3.64 -8.57 -6.31
C SER A 99 -4.20 -9.30 -7.54
N TYR A 100 -5.23 -8.74 -8.17
CA TYR A 100 -5.83 -9.26 -9.38
C TYR A 100 -5.23 -8.64 -10.64
N PHE A 101 -4.46 -9.45 -11.37
CA PHE A 101 -3.83 -9.09 -12.63
C PHE A 101 -4.47 -9.83 -13.82
N GLY A 102 -5.73 -10.24 -13.67
CA GLY A 102 -6.49 -10.92 -14.71
C GLY A 102 -7.06 -9.96 -15.75
N ALA A 103 -7.31 -10.51 -16.96
CA ALA A 103 -7.97 -9.82 -18.08
C ALA A 103 -9.34 -10.41 -18.42
N ARG A 104 -9.82 -11.38 -17.63
CA ARG A 104 -11.12 -12.04 -17.89
C ARG A 104 -12.29 -11.18 -17.41
N TYR A 105 -12.14 -10.52 -16.27
CA TYR A 105 -13.14 -9.67 -15.65
C TYR A 105 -12.56 -8.30 -15.32
N TRP A 106 -13.40 -7.29 -15.22
CA TRP A 106 -13.03 -5.98 -14.69
C TRP A 106 -12.83 -5.98 -13.16
N ASN A 107 -13.53 -6.89 -12.47
CA ASN A 107 -13.38 -7.10 -11.02
C ASN A 107 -13.08 -8.58 -10.73
N ALA A 108 -12.21 -8.81 -9.77
CA ALA A 108 -11.86 -10.16 -9.34
C ALA A 108 -13.07 -10.90 -8.74
N PRO A 109 -13.32 -12.17 -9.09
CA PRO A 109 -14.13 -13.03 -8.24
C PRO A 109 -13.50 -13.15 -6.84
N LEU A 110 -14.33 -13.26 -5.81
CA LEU A 110 -13.85 -13.33 -4.41
C LEU A 110 -13.09 -14.62 -4.09
N ASP A 111 -13.36 -15.67 -4.83
CA ASP A 111 -12.70 -16.98 -4.77
C ASP A 111 -11.50 -17.12 -5.72
N HIS A 112 -11.03 -16.01 -6.33
CA HIS A 112 -9.91 -16.04 -7.27
C HIS A 112 -8.61 -16.48 -6.58
N ALA A 113 -8.24 -17.75 -6.79
CA ALA A 113 -7.20 -18.43 -6.02
C ALA A 113 -5.84 -17.69 -6.03
N HIS A 114 -5.36 -17.24 -7.21
CA HIS A 114 -4.11 -16.52 -7.32
C HIS A 114 -4.14 -15.15 -6.61
N ALA A 115 -5.23 -14.38 -6.76
CA ALA A 115 -5.34 -13.08 -6.11
C ALA A 115 -5.38 -13.22 -4.59
N ASN A 116 -6.12 -14.21 -4.08
CA ASN A 116 -6.20 -14.50 -2.66
C ASN A 116 -4.86 -14.96 -2.10
N GLU A 117 -4.13 -15.81 -2.83
CA GLU A 117 -2.78 -16.24 -2.44
C GLU A 117 -1.82 -15.05 -2.28
N LEU A 118 -1.83 -14.08 -3.21
CA LEU A 118 -1.02 -12.86 -3.08
C LEU A 118 -1.41 -12.03 -1.86
N VAL A 119 -2.71 -11.92 -1.57
CA VAL A 119 -3.19 -11.22 -0.37
C VAL A 119 -2.71 -11.93 0.88
N ASP A 120 -2.95 -13.23 0.99
CA ASP A 120 -2.72 -14.00 2.21
C ASP A 120 -1.24 -14.25 2.50
N GLU A 121 -0.42 -14.39 1.44
CA GLU A 121 0.96 -14.83 1.57
C GLU A 121 1.98 -13.66 1.46
N LEU A 122 1.63 -12.54 0.87
CA LEU A 122 2.54 -11.40 0.73
C LEU A 122 2.01 -10.12 1.35
N ILE A 123 0.74 -9.77 1.07
CA ILE A 123 0.21 -8.47 1.45
C ILE A 123 -0.13 -8.42 2.93
N ILE A 124 -0.89 -9.37 3.45
CA ILE A 124 -1.26 -9.41 4.86
C ILE A 124 -0.01 -9.49 5.76
N PRO A 125 0.91 -10.46 5.56
CA PRO A 125 2.10 -10.51 6.40
C PRO A 125 3.08 -9.36 6.18
N GLY A 126 3.16 -8.79 4.97
CA GLY A 126 4.13 -7.74 4.64
C GLY A 126 3.66 -6.31 4.89
N GLN A 127 2.34 -6.09 4.97
CA GLN A 127 1.75 -4.76 5.12
C GLN A 127 0.84 -4.66 6.35
N ALA A 128 -0.25 -5.46 6.42
CA ALA A 128 -1.20 -5.35 7.51
C ALA A 128 -0.58 -5.67 8.88
N SER A 129 0.38 -6.60 8.93
CA SER A 129 1.05 -7.01 10.17
C SER A 129 1.80 -5.88 10.89
N VAL A 130 2.10 -4.77 10.20
CA VAL A 130 2.76 -3.61 10.83
C VAL A 130 1.93 -3.04 11.99
N PHE A 131 0.61 -3.24 11.96
CA PHE A 131 -0.33 -2.75 12.96
C PHE A 131 -0.53 -3.71 14.16
N ASN A 132 -0.02 -4.92 14.12
CA ASN A 132 -0.32 -5.95 15.13
C ASN A 132 0.32 -5.71 16.52
N ASP A 133 1.03 -4.60 16.68
CA ASP A 133 1.64 -4.16 17.95
C ASP A 133 0.73 -3.19 18.71
N GLY A 134 -0.47 -3.60 19.01
CA GLY A 134 -1.45 -2.80 19.74
C GLY A 134 -2.81 -2.70 19.07
N CYS A 135 -2.97 -3.22 17.85
CA CYS A 135 -4.22 -3.21 17.13
C CYS A 135 -4.69 -4.60 16.75
N ARG A 136 -6.01 -4.81 16.83
CA ARG A 136 -6.69 -5.93 16.20
C ARG A 136 -6.92 -5.59 14.73
N ILE A 137 -6.54 -6.47 13.81
CA ILE A 137 -6.61 -6.21 12.37
C ILE A 137 -7.84 -6.89 11.80
N VAL A 138 -8.54 -6.16 10.92
CA VAL A 138 -9.68 -6.63 10.13
C VAL A 138 -9.43 -6.22 8.69
N ALA A 139 -9.48 -7.16 7.75
CA ALA A 139 -9.25 -6.89 6.33
C ALA A 139 -10.25 -7.65 5.46
N PRO A 140 -11.14 -6.97 4.72
CA PRO A 140 -12.09 -7.63 3.83
C PRO A 140 -11.40 -8.14 2.57
N ARG A 141 -11.95 -9.20 1.97
CA ARG A 141 -11.84 -9.46 0.54
C ARG A 141 -12.93 -8.65 -0.15
N TYR A 142 -12.62 -8.08 -1.29
CA TYR A 142 -13.58 -7.31 -2.07
C TYR A 142 -13.36 -7.57 -3.55
N ARG A 143 -14.38 -7.36 -4.38
CA ARG A 143 -14.28 -7.50 -5.84
C ARG A 143 -13.36 -6.41 -6.41
N GLN A 144 -12.07 -6.52 -6.08
CA GLN A 144 -11.06 -5.56 -6.48
C GLN A 144 -11.04 -5.37 -8.01
N ALA A 145 -10.88 -4.12 -8.45
CA ALA A 145 -10.73 -3.80 -9.85
C ALA A 145 -9.40 -4.34 -10.39
N THR A 146 -9.39 -4.85 -11.63
CA THR A 146 -8.16 -5.30 -12.26
C THR A 146 -7.13 -4.16 -12.35
N PHE A 147 -5.85 -4.49 -12.30
CA PHE A 147 -4.77 -3.51 -12.42
C PHE A 147 -4.91 -2.60 -13.65
N TYR A 148 -5.50 -3.09 -14.73
CA TYR A 148 -5.73 -2.31 -15.94
C TYR A 148 -6.61 -1.06 -15.70
N SER A 149 -7.50 -1.08 -14.71
CA SER A 149 -8.38 0.04 -14.36
C SER A 149 -7.63 1.35 -14.03
N PHE A 150 -6.37 1.23 -13.60
CA PHE A 150 -5.52 2.37 -13.24
C PHE A 150 -4.71 2.93 -14.41
N LEU A 151 -4.67 2.25 -15.56
CA LEU A 151 -3.71 2.61 -16.61
C LEU A 151 -4.20 3.73 -17.53
N ARG A 152 -5.51 3.97 -17.66
CA ARG A 152 -6.05 4.87 -18.69
C ARG A 152 -7.26 5.72 -18.29
N GLY A 153 -7.82 5.60 -17.10
CA GLY A 153 -9.03 6.36 -16.71
C GLY A 153 -10.21 6.12 -17.64
N THR A 154 -10.49 4.86 -17.99
CA THR A 154 -11.60 4.48 -18.87
C THR A 154 -12.93 4.45 -18.10
N LYS A 155 -14.06 4.58 -18.80
CA LYS A 155 -15.40 4.44 -18.21
C LYS A 155 -15.56 3.08 -17.51
N SER A 156 -15.10 2.00 -18.13
CA SER A 156 -15.14 0.64 -17.56
C SER A 156 -14.23 0.50 -16.34
N GLY A 157 -13.03 1.13 -16.36
CA GLY A 157 -12.13 1.12 -15.19
C GLY A 157 -12.73 1.86 -13.99
N ARG A 158 -13.37 3.01 -14.23
CA ARG A 158 -14.09 3.74 -13.17
C ARG A 158 -15.25 2.92 -12.60
N ALA A 159 -16.06 2.29 -13.47
CA ALA A 159 -17.18 1.44 -13.04
C ALA A 159 -16.67 0.25 -12.19
N ALA A 160 -15.53 -0.32 -12.54
CA ALA A 160 -14.90 -1.38 -11.75
C ALA A 160 -14.44 -0.88 -10.37
N LEU A 161 -13.89 0.33 -10.29
CA LEU A 161 -13.50 0.94 -9.02
C LEU A 161 -14.72 1.33 -8.17
N GLU A 162 -15.81 1.79 -8.79
CA GLU A 162 -17.08 2.04 -8.09
C GLU A 162 -17.63 0.77 -7.46
N LEU A 163 -17.66 -0.35 -8.23
CA LEU A 163 -18.10 -1.66 -7.70
C LEU A 163 -17.22 -2.12 -6.54
N ALA A 164 -15.91 -2.01 -6.67
CA ALA A 164 -14.98 -2.38 -5.61
C ALA A 164 -15.19 -1.56 -4.33
N TYR A 165 -15.50 -0.27 -4.49
CA TYR A 165 -15.78 0.60 -3.35
C TYR A 165 -17.08 0.21 -2.62
N THR A 166 -18.13 -0.21 -3.33
CA THR A 166 -19.37 -0.66 -2.65
C THR A 166 -19.08 -1.82 -1.70
N ASP A 167 -18.27 -2.79 -2.12
CA ASP A 167 -17.87 -3.91 -1.27
C ASP A 167 -17.07 -3.45 -0.04
N VAL A 168 -16.13 -2.52 -0.23
CA VAL A 168 -15.33 -1.98 0.89
C VAL A 168 -16.22 -1.25 1.89
N LEU A 169 -17.21 -0.47 1.42
CA LEU A 169 -18.17 0.21 2.26
C LEU A 169 -19.04 -0.79 3.05
N ASP A 170 -19.58 -1.81 2.37
CA ASP A 170 -20.40 -2.85 3.00
C ASP A 170 -19.61 -3.61 4.07
N ALA A 171 -18.33 -3.93 3.78
CA ALA A 171 -17.44 -4.56 4.75
C ALA A 171 -17.20 -3.66 5.97
N PHE A 172 -16.99 -2.36 5.76
CA PHE A 172 -16.78 -1.41 6.83
C PHE A 172 -18.02 -1.27 7.72
N GLU A 173 -19.22 -1.22 7.13
CA GLU A 173 -20.47 -1.21 7.86
C GLU A 173 -20.68 -2.51 8.68
N HIS A 174 -20.35 -3.67 8.08
CA HIS A 174 -20.39 -4.95 8.78
C HIS A 174 -19.42 -4.94 9.98
N TYR A 175 -18.17 -4.50 9.76
CA TYR A 175 -17.17 -4.37 10.83
C TYR A 175 -17.66 -3.46 11.97
N LEU A 176 -18.21 -2.27 11.67
CA LEU A 176 -18.71 -1.35 12.68
C LEU A 176 -19.84 -1.96 13.49
N ARG A 177 -20.76 -2.66 12.83
CA ARG A 177 -21.97 -3.24 13.46
C ARG A 177 -21.66 -4.43 14.33
N HIS A 178 -20.74 -5.30 13.92
CA HIS A 178 -20.57 -6.61 14.55
C HIS A 178 -19.31 -6.70 15.42
N TRP A 179 -18.23 -5.96 15.10
CA TRP A 179 -16.95 -6.20 15.76
C TRP A 179 -16.31 -4.97 16.42
N ASN A 180 -16.54 -3.77 15.92
CA ASN A 180 -15.85 -2.59 16.44
C ASN A 180 -16.26 -2.24 17.88
N GLN A 181 -17.54 -2.35 18.21
CA GLN A 181 -18.06 -2.12 19.57
C GLN A 181 -17.63 -0.76 20.16
N GLY A 182 -17.57 0.28 19.34
CA GLY A 182 -17.18 1.62 19.80
C GLY A 182 -15.68 1.83 20.00
N ARG A 183 -14.82 0.86 19.72
CA ARG A 183 -13.37 0.97 19.87
C ARG A 183 -12.78 2.02 18.92
N PRO A 184 -11.69 2.70 19.34
CA PRO A 184 -10.93 3.51 18.40
C PRO A 184 -10.35 2.64 17.28
N PHE A 185 -10.13 3.24 16.12
CA PHE A 185 -9.60 2.49 14.99
C PHE A 185 -8.69 3.33 14.08
N PHE A 186 -7.86 2.63 13.34
CA PHE A 186 -7.08 3.15 12.21
C PHE A 186 -7.71 2.68 10.90
N ILE A 187 -7.52 3.47 9.85
CA ILE A 187 -7.67 3.00 8.47
C ILE A 187 -6.27 2.73 7.94
N GLY A 188 -5.98 1.48 7.59
CA GLY A 188 -4.75 1.08 6.91
C GLY A 188 -5.04 0.75 5.45
N SER A 189 -4.22 1.22 4.51
CA SER A 189 -4.47 0.94 3.10
C SER A 189 -3.22 1.04 2.24
N HIS A 190 -3.24 0.36 1.09
CA HIS A 190 -2.19 0.48 0.09
C HIS A 190 -2.77 0.50 -1.33
N SER A 191 -2.20 1.31 -2.23
CA SER A 191 -2.49 1.29 -3.67
C SER A 191 -3.99 1.47 -3.98
N GLN A 192 -4.64 0.48 -4.62
CA GLN A 192 -6.10 0.49 -4.84
C GLN A 192 -6.88 0.64 -3.53
N GLY A 193 -6.41 -0.02 -2.47
CA GLY A 193 -7.02 0.15 -1.14
C GLY A 193 -7.02 1.60 -0.68
N THR A 194 -5.98 2.38 -1.02
CA THR A 194 -5.91 3.81 -0.68
C THR A 194 -6.91 4.64 -1.48
N VAL A 195 -7.21 4.27 -2.73
CA VAL A 195 -8.29 4.92 -3.49
C VAL A 195 -9.64 4.77 -2.79
N HIS A 196 -9.91 3.57 -2.29
CA HIS A 196 -11.15 3.30 -1.55
C HIS A 196 -11.15 3.93 -0.16
N ALA A 197 -9.99 3.93 0.52
CA ALA A 197 -9.83 4.58 1.82
C ALA A 197 -10.10 6.09 1.76
N MET A 198 -9.61 6.79 0.74
CA MET A 198 -9.89 8.22 0.54
C MET A 198 -11.38 8.51 0.48
N ARG A 199 -12.10 7.69 -0.27
CA ARG A 199 -13.55 7.84 -0.43
C ARG A 199 -14.29 7.46 0.85
N LEU A 200 -13.93 6.35 1.49
CA LEU A 200 -14.49 5.92 2.77
C LEU A 200 -14.31 6.97 3.86
N LEU A 201 -13.11 7.54 3.96
CA LEU A 201 -12.82 8.63 4.88
C LEU A 201 -13.73 9.83 4.64
N LYS A 202 -13.94 10.22 3.36
CA LYS A 202 -14.75 11.39 3.03
C LYS A 202 -16.23 11.14 3.16
N GLU A 203 -16.76 10.05 2.61
CA GLU A 203 -18.20 9.81 2.51
C GLU A 203 -18.81 9.26 3.79
N ARG A 204 -18.01 8.51 4.56
CA ARG A 204 -18.56 7.76 5.70
C ARG A 204 -18.04 8.21 7.07
N ILE A 205 -16.83 8.76 7.13
CA ILE A 205 -16.16 9.06 8.41
C ILE A 205 -16.07 10.56 8.66
N ASP A 206 -15.65 11.35 7.69
CA ASP A 206 -15.40 12.79 7.84
C ASP A 206 -16.68 13.55 8.23
N GLY A 207 -16.59 14.34 9.30
CA GLY A 207 -17.73 15.10 9.81
C GLY A 207 -18.78 14.29 10.57
N THR A 208 -18.46 13.04 10.95
CA THR A 208 -19.33 12.17 11.78
C THR A 208 -18.62 11.78 13.08
N ASP A 209 -19.34 11.16 14.01
CA ASP A 209 -18.79 10.65 15.28
C ASP A 209 -17.68 9.59 15.05
N LEU A 210 -17.65 8.97 13.87
CA LEU A 210 -16.57 8.03 13.53
C LEU A 210 -15.22 8.73 13.40
N ALA A 211 -15.20 10.01 12.99
CA ALA A 211 -13.96 10.76 12.90
C ALA A 211 -13.26 10.91 14.26
N GLU A 212 -14.05 11.06 15.33
CA GLU A 212 -13.52 11.17 16.69
C GLU A 212 -12.90 9.87 17.18
N ARG A 213 -13.42 8.73 16.71
CA ARG A 213 -12.87 7.39 17.00
C ARG A 213 -11.75 6.96 16.06
N THR A 214 -11.49 7.72 14.99
CA THR A 214 -10.40 7.45 14.06
C THR A 214 -9.09 8.02 14.58
N VAL A 215 -8.15 7.13 14.94
CA VAL A 215 -6.84 7.55 15.45
C VAL A 215 -6.02 8.22 14.35
N ALA A 216 -5.86 7.55 13.20
CA ALA A 216 -5.24 8.08 11.99
C ALA A 216 -5.57 7.19 10.78
N ALA A 217 -5.34 7.71 9.57
CA ALA A 217 -5.41 6.94 8.34
C ALA A 217 -4.03 6.87 7.67
N TYR A 218 -3.54 5.64 7.44
CA TYR A 218 -2.33 5.35 6.67
C TYR A 218 -2.75 5.03 5.23
N ALA A 219 -2.74 6.06 4.39
CA ALA A 219 -3.19 6.05 3.00
C ALA A 219 -1.98 5.96 2.05
N ILE A 220 -1.36 4.78 1.97
CA ILE A 220 -0.03 4.59 1.40
C ILE A 220 -0.09 4.16 -0.06
N GLY A 221 0.93 4.53 -0.85
CA GLY A 221 1.15 4.06 -2.21
C GLY A 221 0.14 4.57 -3.24
N PHE A 222 -0.54 5.68 -2.94
CA PHE A 222 -1.39 6.39 -3.89
C PHE A 222 -1.47 7.88 -3.56
N ARG A 223 -1.76 8.71 -4.57
CA ARG A 223 -1.87 10.16 -4.38
C ARG A 223 -3.16 10.52 -3.65
N PHE A 224 -3.05 10.98 -2.43
CA PHE A 224 -4.13 11.65 -1.74
C PHE A 224 -3.99 13.17 -2.02
N PRO A 225 -4.87 13.81 -2.82
CA PRO A 225 -4.66 15.19 -3.24
C PRO A 225 -4.67 16.18 -2.07
N GLN A 226 -3.60 16.98 -1.95
CA GLN A 226 -3.42 17.94 -0.85
C GLN A 226 -4.46 19.07 -0.89
N ASP A 227 -4.84 19.50 -2.09
CA ASP A 227 -5.80 20.60 -2.27
C ASP A 227 -7.21 20.28 -1.74
N GLN A 228 -7.53 19.02 -1.46
CA GLN A 228 -8.78 18.65 -0.77
C GLN A 228 -8.83 19.18 0.67
N PHE A 229 -7.67 19.29 1.31
CA PHE A 229 -7.55 19.86 2.67
C PHE A 229 -7.46 21.37 2.62
N GLU A 230 -6.70 21.92 1.67
CA GLU A 230 -6.55 23.37 1.46
C GLU A 230 -7.88 24.03 1.10
N ASN A 231 -8.73 23.33 0.33
CA ASN A 231 -10.08 23.79 -0.04
C ASN A 231 -11.16 23.49 1.03
N GLY A 232 -10.78 22.91 2.17
CA GLY A 232 -11.70 22.60 3.27
C GLY A 232 -12.71 21.51 2.94
N TYR A 233 -12.42 20.62 2.00
CA TYR A 233 -13.32 19.50 1.67
C TYR A 233 -13.32 18.43 2.76
N PHE A 234 -12.23 18.28 3.50
CA PHE A 234 -12.17 17.49 4.72
C PHE A 234 -12.36 18.39 5.95
N LYS A 235 -13.27 18.01 6.85
CA LYS A 235 -13.64 18.77 8.04
C LYS A 235 -12.92 18.28 9.30
N SER A 236 -12.76 16.97 9.42
CA SER A 236 -12.25 16.31 10.63
C SER A 236 -10.80 15.83 10.51
N PHE A 237 -10.27 15.80 9.29
CA PHE A 237 -8.92 15.29 9.01
C PHE A 237 -8.02 16.38 8.43
N HIS A 238 -6.73 16.23 8.71
CA HIS A 238 -5.67 17.05 8.12
C HIS A 238 -4.47 16.18 7.74
N PRO A 239 -3.59 16.60 6.82
CA PRO A 239 -2.32 15.93 6.58
C PRO A 239 -1.48 15.84 7.85
N SER A 240 -0.84 14.69 8.09
CA SER A 240 0.03 14.49 9.25
C SER A 240 1.20 15.47 9.23
N ARG A 241 1.52 16.08 10.38
CA ARG A 241 2.58 17.07 10.57
C ARG A 241 3.65 16.62 11.56
N SER A 242 3.35 15.57 12.34
CA SER A 242 4.26 15.05 13.37
C SER A 242 4.00 13.58 13.65
N ALA A 243 4.91 12.95 14.41
CA ALA A 243 4.79 11.56 14.84
C ALA A 243 3.58 11.27 15.75
N ILE A 244 3.06 12.30 16.40
CA ILE A 244 2.03 12.17 17.44
C ILE A 244 0.68 12.78 17.06
N ASP A 245 0.54 13.26 15.81
CA ASP A 245 -0.76 13.74 15.32
C ASP A 245 -1.80 12.64 15.32
N THR A 246 -3.01 12.98 15.73
CA THR A 246 -4.20 12.12 15.65
C THR A 246 -5.22 12.73 14.68
N ARG A 247 -6.20 11.94 14.23
CA ARG A 247 -7.19 12.36 13.23
C ARG A 247 -6.54 12.95 11.97
N CYS A 248 -5.47 12.33 11.52
CA CYS A 248 -4.67 12.82 10.41
C CYS A 248 -4.49 11.76 9.32
N ILE A 249 -4.11 12.24 8.13
CA ILE A 249 -3.77 11.40 6.98
C ILE A 249 -2.25 11.31 6.88
N VAL A 250 -1.75 10.09 6.95
CA VAL A 250 -0.35 9.72 6.73
C VAL A 250 -0.25 9.10 5.35
N ALA A 251 0.51 9.68 4.44
CA ALA A 251 0.59 9.22 3.06
C ALA A 251 2.00 9.38 2.49
N TRP A 252 2.39 8.49 1.60
CA TRP A 252 3.57 8.62 0.73
C TRP A 252 3.44 7.67 -0.47
N ASP A 253 4.25 7.94 -1.48
CA ASP A 253 4.50 7.11 -2.66
C ASP A 253 6.01 7.20 -2.93
N THR A 254 6.71 6.05 -2.94
CA THR A 254 8.17 6.00 -2.82
C THR A 254 8.85 5.84 -4.18
N TYR A 255 9.85 6.68 -4.43
CA TYR A 255 10.71 6.62 -5.62
C TYR A 255 12.19 6.55 -5.22
N SER A 256 13.03 6.00 -6.10
CA SER A 256 14.48 6.16 -5.94
C SER A 256 14.88 7.62 -6.11
N ASP A 257 16.00 8.01 -5.51
CA ASP A 257 16.57 9.36 -5.62
C ASP A 257 16.87 9.80 -7.05
N GLU A 258 17.16 8.84 -7.96
CA GLU A 258 17.33 9.08 -9.41
C GLU A 258 16.01 8.88 -10.21
N GLY A 259 14.90 8.55 -9.55
CA GLY A 259 13.62 8.23 -10.15
C GLY A 259 12.64 9.39 -10.17
N GLY A 260 11.38 9.05 -10.40
CA GLY A 260 10.26 9.99 -10.35
C GLY A 260 9.01 9.46 -11.03
N PRO A 261 7.90 10.19 -10.93
CA PRO A 261 6.62 9.80 -11.53
C PRO A 261 6.77 9.47 -13.01
N SER A 262 6.27 8.32 -13.40
CA SER A 262 6.30 7.91 -14.80
C SER A 262 5.00 8.31 -15.50
N HIS A 263 5.10 8.61 -16.79
CA HIS A 263 3.95 8.99 -17.63
C HIS A 263 2.76 8.01 -17.57
N TRP A 264 3.01 6.75 -17.22
CA TRP A 264 2.00 5.70 -17.07
C TRP A 264 1.17 5.87 -15.80
N ILE A 265 1.85 6.17 -14.69
CA ILE A 265 1.22 6.37 -13.39
C ILE A 265 0.46 7.71 -13.37
N ASP A 266 0.98 8.72 -14.09
CA ASP A 266 0.37 10.05 -14.16
C ASP A 266 -0.94 10.09 -14.95
N ARG A 267 -1.22 9.07 -15.79
CA ARG A 267 -2.51 8.94 -16.49
C ARG A 267 -3.61 8.36 -15.63
N ALA A 268 -3.27 7.74 -14.50
CA ALA A 268 -4.26 7.22 -13.57
C ALA A 268 -5.15 8.34 -13.03
N GLU A 269 -6.38 8.00 -12.73
CA GLU A 269 -7.32 8.90 -12.08
C GLU A 269 -7.37 8.62 -10.57
N VAL A 270 -7.73 9.63 -9.83
CA VAL A 270 -7.99 9.57 -8.40
C VAL A 270 -9.41 10.05 -8.15
N TRP A 271 -10.09 9.43 -7.20
CA TRP A 271 -11.34 9.96 -6.69
C TRP A 271 -11.08 11.26 -5.94
N TYR A 272 -11.86 12.27 -6.20
CA TYR A 272 -11.67 13.62 -5.70
C TYR A 272 -12.98 14.13 -5.12
N ALA A 273 -12.99 14.47 -3.84
CA ALA A 273 -14.16 15.04 -3.18
C ALA A 273 -14.50 16.42 -3.74
N ASN A 274 -15.78 16.71 -3.84
CA ASN A 274 -16.31 18.02 -4.15
C ASN A 274 -16.76 18.74 -2.87
N SER A 275 -16.99 20.04 -2.96
CA SER A 275 -17.47 20.87 -1.83
C SER A 275 -18.82 20.43 -1.25
N ASN A 276 -19.66 19.78 -2.06
CA ASN A 276 -20.98 19.27 -1.64
C ASN A 276 -20.92 17.85 -1.01
N GLY A 277 -19.73 17.29 -0.78
CA GLY A 277 -19.56 15.95 -0.20
C GLY A 277 -19.65 14.80 -1.21
N THR A 278 -20.00 15.07 -2.47
CA THR A 278 -19.89 14.08 -3.55
C THR A 278 -18.46 14.01 -4.07
N GLY A 279 -18.18 13.11 -4.99
CA GLY A 279 -16.85 13.01 -5.59
C GLY A 279 -16.91 12.78 -7.09
N THR A 280 -15.78 13.00 -7.72
CA THR A 280 -15.58 12.76 -9.15
C THR A 280 -14.18 12.19 -9.40
N TRP A 281 -13.99 11.60 -10.56
CA TRP A 281 -12.69 11.11 -10.99
C TRP A 281 -11.92 12.20 -11.72
N VAL A 282 -10.72 12.53 -11.24
CA VAL A 282 -9.85 13.54 -11.83
C VAL A 282 -8.49 12.93 -12.19
N ARG A 283 -7.82 13.53 -13.18
CA ARG A 283 -6.48 13.08 -13.55
C ARG A 283 -5.49 13.34 -12.43
N ARG A 284 -4.79 12.32 -12.04
CA ARG A 284 -3.80 12.28 -10.96
C ARG A 284 -2.61 13.23 -11.20
N ALA A 285 -2.18 13.41 -12.45
CA ALA A 285 -0.99 14.21 -12.82
C ALA A 285 -1.04 15.67 -12.34
N HIS A 286 -2.23 16.24 -12.18
CA HIS A 286 -2.41 17.64 -11.82
C HIS A 286 -2.65 17.87 -10.32
N LYS A 287 -2.44 16.85 -9.49
CA LYS A 287 -2.71 16.90 -8.06
C LYS A 287 -1.46 16.60 -7.25
N ARG A 288 -0.97 17.61 -6.52
CA ARG A 288 0.10 17.40 -5.55
C ARG A 288 -0.43 16.46 -4.45
N PRO A 289 0.29 15.39 -4.11
CA PRO A 289 -0.13 14.50 -3.04
C PRO A 289 0.18 15.06 -1.66
N VAL A 290 -0.63 14.68 -0.68
CA VAL A 290 -0.21 14.68 0.72
C VAL A 290 0.98 13.75 0.87
N ALA A 291 2.01 14.19 1.57
CA ALA A 291 3.19 13.40 1.82
C ALA A 291 3.70 13.56 3.25
N THR A 292 4.11 12.45 3.83
CA THR A 292 4.76 12.35 5.13
C THR A 292 6.05 11.56 4.95
N ASN A 293 7.17 12.06 5.46
CA ASN A 293 8.41 11.30 5.50
C ASN A 293 8.38 10.30 6.66
N PRO A 294 8.33 8.97 6.42
CA PRO A 294 8.18 7.98 7.49
C PRO A 294 9.43 7.81 8.37
N LEU A 295 10.53 8.49 8.07
CA LEU A 295 11.71 8.51 8.92
C LEU A 295 11.68 9.66 9.95
N SER A 296 10.98 10.75 9.66
CA SER A 296 10.84 11.92 10.56
C SER A 296 9.41 12.17 11.01
N TRP A 297 8.42 11.65 10.29
CA TRP A 297 6.98 11.89 10.45
C TRP A 297 6.59 13.35 10.21
N THR A 298 7.42 14.09 9.50
CA THR A 298 7.16 15.47 9.07
C THR A 298 6.81 15.52 7.58
N ASN A 299 6.30 16.65 7.14
CA ASN A 299 5.96 16.92 5.74
C ASN A 299 6.88 17.97 5.10
N ASP A 300 8.02 18.27 5.72
CA ASP A 300 9.03 19.16 5.17
C ASP A 300 10.01 18.43 4.22
N THR A 301 10.78 19.21 3.47
CA THR A 301 11.72 18.70 2.46
C THR A 301 13.11 18.39 2.99
N ARG A 302 13.31 18.36 4.30
CA ARG A 302 14.62 18.03 4.89
C ARG A 302 14.99 16.57 4.61
N ALA A 303 16.23 16.38 4.19
CA ALA A 303 16.77 15.04 4.02
C ALA A 303 16.95 14.35 5.39
N VAL A 304 16.48 13.12 5.49
CA VAL A 304 16.61 12.30 6.69
C VAL A 304 17.56 11.15 6.41
N ALA A 305 18.62 11.06 7.22
CA ALA A 305 19.67 10.05 7.04
C ALA A 305 19.14 8.63 7.27
N ALA A 306 19.81 7.65 6.66
CA ALA A 306 19.47 6.25 6.80
C ALA A 306 19.52 5.75 8.26
N SER A 307 20.32 6.38 9.13
CA SER A 307 20.35 6.04 10.57
C SER A 307 19.00 6.22 11.28
N ALA A 308 18.06 6.99 10.71
CA ALA A 308 16.69 7.11 11.22
C ALA A 308 15.77 5.96 10.76
N ASN A 309 16.20 5.13 9.80
CA ASN A 309 15.47 3.94 9.39
C ASN A 309 15.65 2.84 10.44
N LYS A 310 14.60 2.58 11.21
CA LYS A 310 14.59 1.62 12.34
C LYS A 310 14.55 0.16 11.91
N GLY A 311 14.37 -0.08 10.62
CA GLY A 311 14.48 -1.39 9.99
C GLY A 311 13.40 -1.62 8.94
N ALA A 312 13.87 -1.92 7.75
CA ALA A 312 13.06 -2.48 6.67
C ALA A 312 12.82 -3.97 6.93
N VAL A 313 11.63 -4.46 6.55
CA VAL A 313 11.24 -5.86 6.76
C VAL A 313 10.56 -6.39 5.50
N HIS A 314 10.88 -7.61 5.11
CA HIS A 314 10.25 -8.30 4.00
C HIS A 314 9.70 -9.67 4.41
N VAL A 315 8.75 -10.17 3.65
CA VAL A 315 8.21 -11.52 3.82
C VAL A 315 9.25 -12.54 3.34
N VAL A 316 9.52 -13.53 4.18
CA VAL A 316 10.38 -14.68 3.85
C VAL A 316 9.47 -15.80 3.36
N LEU A 317 9.66 -16.24 2.12
CA LEU A 317 8.91 -17.33 1.51
C LEU A 317 9.64 -18.66 1.72
N SER A 318 8.89 -19.75 1.91
CA SER A 318 9.42 -21.10 2.05
C SER A 318 10.16 -21.58 0.78
N ASP A 319 9.68 -21.17 -0.41
CA ASP A 319 10.38 -21.38 -1.68
C ASP A 319 10.39 -20.10 -2.52
N PRO A 320 11.43 -19.28 -2.40
CA PRO A 320 11.53 -18.03 -3.16
C PRO A 320 11.71 -18.26 -4.67
N ARG A 321 12.03 -19.47 -5.13
CA ARG A 321 12.18 -19.80 -6.56
C ARG A 321 10.85 -19.85 -7.30
N GLY A 322 9.74 -20.08 -6.59
CA GLY A 322 8.38 -20.08 -7.15
C GLY A 322 7.89 -18.68 -7.57
N VAL A 323 8.45 -17.62 -7.00
CA VAL A 323 8.07 -16.23 -7.32
C VAL A 323 8.71 -15.80 -8.63
N ARG A 324 8.32 -16.44 -9.73
CA ARG A 324 8.66 -15.94 -11.06
C ARG A 324 7.49 -15.08 -11.55
N TRP A 325 7.76 -13.83 -11.89
CA TRP A 325 6.82 -12.89 -12.52
C TRP A 325 6.07 -13.44 -13.75
N LYS A 326 6.47 -14.60 -14.28
CA LYS A 326 5.78 -15.32 -15.35
C LYS A 326 4.38 -15.81 -14.98
N GLY A 327 4.05 -15.92 -13.70
CA GLY A 327 2.73 -16.33 -13.19
C GLY A 327 1.73 -15.20 -12.94
N PHE A 328 2.16 -13.93 -13.02
CA PHE A 328 1.25 -12.80 -12.84
C PHE A 328 0.21 -12.77 -13.97
N GLY A 329 -1.07 -12.77 -13.59
CA GLY A 329 -2.20 -12.84 -14.51
C GLY A 329 -2.83 -14.23 -14.67
N GLY A 330 -2.29 -15.24 -13.97
CA GLY A 330 -2.92 -16.57 -13.91
C GLY A 330 -4.15 -16.62 -13.02
N GLU A 331 -4.99 -17.64 -13.22
CA GLU A 331 -6.15 -17.91 -12.36
C GLU A 331 -5.79 -18.82 -11.17
N ASN A 332 -4.81 -19.69 -11.37
CA ASN A 332 -4.37 -20.66 -10.35
C ASN A 332 -3.29 -20.08 -9.43
N PRO A 333 -3.26 -20.49 -8.15
CA PRO A 333 -2.22 -20.09 -7.23
C PRO A 333 -0.84 -20.53 -7.73
N ILE A 334 0.20 -19.75 -7.42
CA ILE A 334 1.58 -20.04 -7.81
C ILE A 334 2.36 -20.81 -6.75
N GLY A 335 1.72 -21.13 -5.62
CA GLY A 335 2.31 -21.89 -4.52
C GLY A 335 3.13 -21.04 -3.56
N LEU A 336 2.82 -19.74 -3.44
CA LEU A 336 3.44 -18.89 -2.43
C LEU A 336 3.12 -19.41 -1.03
N ARG A 337 4.14 -19.39 -0.15
CA ARG A 337 3.95 -19.70 1.27
C ARG A 337 4.86 -18.80 2.09
N ALA A 338 4.25 -17.84 2.77
CA ALA A 338 4.96 -17.03 3.76
C ALA A 338 5.33 -17.91 4.95
N HIS A 339 6.62 -17.91 5.28
CA HIS A 339 7.18 -18.63 6.40
C HIS A 339 7.35 -17.74 7.63
N SER A 340 7.85 -16.54 7.44
CA SER A 340 8.11 -15.55 8.49
C SER A 340 8.30 -14.16 7.89
N LEU A 341 8.49 -13.18 8.75
CA LEU A 341 9.10 -11.90 8.38
C LEU A 341 10.60 -11.94 8.63
N SER A 342 11.38 -11.21 7.83
CA SER A 342 12.82 -11.07 8.07
C SER A 342 13.11 -10.39 9.40
N ALA A 343 14.34 -10.48 9.89
CA ALA A 343 14.84 -9.55 10.89
C ALA A 343 14.84 -8.12 10.30
N PRO A 344 14.69 -7.08 11.15
CA PRO A 344 14.75 -5.70 10.69
C PRO A 344 16.12 -5.33 10.11
N HIS A 345 16.14 -4.81 8.89
CA HIS A 345 17.34 -4.26 8.23
C HIS A 345 17.44 -2.77 8.59
N VAL A 346 18.19 -2.47 9.66
CA VAL A 346 18.35 -1.09 10.16
C VAL A 346 19.23 -0.28 9.22
N GLY A 347 18.84 0.98 8.98
CA GLY A 347 19.63 1.86 8.12
C GLY A 347 19.47 1.57 6.61
N GLU A 348 18.40 0.90 6.20
CA GLU A 348 18.21 0.40 4.84
C GLU A 348 18.17 1.52 3.79
N VAL A 349 17.49 2.63 4.08
CA VAL A 349 17.37 3.78 3.17
C VAL A 349 17.38 5.11 3.93
N SER A 350 17.92 6.15 3.32
CA SER A 350 17.62 7.55 3.64
C SER A 350 16.35 7.99 2.90
N ALA A 351 15.71 9.08 3.36
CA ALA A 351 14.48 9.55 2.72
C ALA A 351 14.38 11.07 2.71
N THR A 352 13.82 11.62 1.62
CA THR A 352 13.60 13.06 1.44
C THR A 352 12.27 13.27 0.71
N LEU A 353 11.41 14.11 1.25
CA LEU A 353 10.28 14.62 0.47
C LEU A 353 10.77 15.71 -0.47
N ARG A 354 10.29 15.70 -1.71
CA ARG A 354 10.55 16.80 -2.66
C ARG A 354 9.29 17.67 -2.84
N GLU A 355 9.48 18.82 -3.46
CA GLU A 355 8.39 19.78 -3.68
C GLU A 355 7.23 19.22 -4.53
N ASP A 356 7.48 18.20 -5.33
CA ASP A 356 6.45 17.46 -6.09
C ASP A 356 5.53 16.61 -5.20
N GLY A 357 5.85 16.49 -3.91
CA GLY A 357 5.06 15.76 -2.93
C GLY A 357 5.30 14.25 -2.91
N PHE A 358 6.41 13.77 -3.50
CA PHE A 358 6.79 12.37 -3.44
C PHE A 358 7.95 12.13 -2.47
N LEU A 359 8.01 10.89 -1.98
CA LEU A 359 9.09 10.42 -1.11
C LEU A 359 10.21 9.82 -1.97
N TYR A 360 11.40 10.36 -1.86
CA TYR A 360 12.59 9.87 -2.55
C TYR A 360 13.53 9.22 -1.57
N VAL A 361 14.01 8.04 -1.91
CA VAL A 361 14.90 7.22 -1.06
C VAL A 361 16.19 6.90 -1.77
N SER A 362 17.26 6.75 -0.99
CA SER A 362 18.50 6.14 -1.50
C SER A 362 18.22 4.71 -1.96
N TRP A 363 19.09 4.16 -2.83
CA TRP A 363 18.93 2.79 -3.27
C TRP A 363 19.02 1.83 -2.07
N PRO A 364 18.07 0.90 -1.91
CA PRO A 364 18.09 -0.06 -0.82
C PRO A 364 19.35 -0.94 -0.83
N ILE A 365 19.87 -1.25 0.36
CA ILE A 365 21.06 -2.10 0.55
C ILE A 365 20.69 -3.57 0.32
N THR A 366 19.55 -3.98 0.86
CA THR A 366 19.09 -5.37 0.82
C THR A 366 18.43 -5.72 -0.51
N LYS A 367 18.93 -6.75 -1.18
CA LYS A 367 18.44 -7.17 -2.51
C LYS A 367 16.94 -7.48 -2.52
N ALA A 368 16.35 -7.91 -1.43
CA ALA A 368 14.92 -8.22 -1.34
C ALA A 368 14.04 -7.02 -1.74
N PHE A 369 14.49 -5.78 -1.49
CA PHE A 369 13.75 -4.57 -1.82
C PHE A 369 14.05 -4.02 -3.23
N THR A 370 14.78 -4.76 -4.05
CA THR A 370 15.15 -4.31 -5.42
C THR A 370 14.65 -5.24 -6.53
N THR A 371 13.87 -6.28 -6.18
CA THR A 371 13.46 -7.32 -7.14
C THR A 371 12.20 -6.96 -7.94
N ALA A 372 11.36 -6.06 -7.42
CA ALA A 372 10.04 -5.73 -7.97
C ALA A 372 9.83 -4.20 -8.08
N ILE A 373 10.83 -3.49 -8.60
CA ILE A 373 10.76 -2.03 -8.81
C ILE A 373 9.89 -1.75 -10.03
N MET A 374 8.97 -0.79 -9.90
CA MET A 374 8.12 -0.34 -10.99
C MET A 374 8.83 0.72 -11.88
N PRO A 375 8.29 1.02 -13.08
CA PRO A 375 8.85 2.06 -13.96
C PRO A 375 9.02 3.41 -13.25
N GLY A 376 10.09 4.12 -13.59
CA GLY A 376 10.43 5.39 -12.96
C GLY A 376 11.22 5.24 -11.65
N GLY A 377 11.68 4.02 -11.32
CA GLY A 377 12.34 3.77 -10.03
C GLY A 377 11.36 3.80 -8.86
N ASN A 378 10.10 3.46 -9.12
CA ASN A 378 9.06 3.48 -8.11
C ASN A 378 9.12 2.21 -7.24
N PHE A 379 9.24 2.40 -5.93
CA PHE A 379 9.31 1.34 -4.91
C PHE A 379 7.91 0.97 -4.35
N HIS A 380 6.86 1.19 -5.10
CA HIS A 380 5.47 0.96 -4.70
C HIS A 380 5.24 -0.38 -3.96
N ASN A 381 5.84 -1.46 -4.44
CA ASN A 381 5.70 -2.78 -3.79
C ASN A 381 6.37 -2.85 -2.41
N TYR A 382 7.18 -1.86 -2.07
CA TYR A 382 7.98 -1.82 -0.84
C TYR A 382 7.64 -0.63 0.06
N ASP A 383 6.60 0.15 -0.27
CA ASP A 383 6.17 1.32 0.51
C ASP A 383 6.00 1.03 2.01
N TYR A 384 5.48 -0.14 2.37
CA TYR A 384 5.39 -0.61 3.75
C TYR A 384 6.71 -1.22 4.24
N GLY A 385 7.27 -2.12 3.45
CA GLY A 385 8.43 -2.92 3.85
C GLY A 385 9.67 -2.10 4.17
N LEU A 386 9.96 -1.04 3.39
CA LEU A 386 11.12 -0.17 3.61
C LEU A 386 11.07 0.60 4.94
N PHE A 387 9.87 0.85 5.46
CA PHE A 387 9.65 1.66 6.67
C PHE A 387 8.95 0.89 7.78
N TYR A 388 8.96 -0.43 7.72
CA TYR A 388 8.15 -1.30 8.55
C TYR A 388 8.28 -1.00 10.05
N MET A 389 9.50 -0.92 10.57
CA MET A 389 9.73 -0.68 12.01
C MET A 389 9.43 0.76 12.41
N ASN A 390 9.64 1.74 11.53
CA ASN A 390 9.25 3.13 11.77
C ASN A 390 7.72 3.25 11.86
N MET A 391 6.98 2.57 10.96
CA MET A 391 5.52 2.54 10.99
C MET A 391 4.99 1.87 12.26
N ARG A 392 5.54 0.71 12.60
CA ARG A 392 5.14 -0.06 13.77
C ARG A 392 5.22 0.77 15.06
N GLU A 393 6.32 1.48 15.24
CA GLU A 393 6.50 2.39 16.37
C GLU A 393 5.54 3.57 16.31
N ASN A 394 5.36 4.17 15.14
CA ASN A 394 4.49 5.35 14.97
C ASN A 394 3.01 5.02 15.23
N VAL A 395 2.52 3.87 14.77
CA VAL A 395 1.16 3.41 15.07
C VAL A 395 0.94 3.35 16.59
N ARG A 396 1.88 2.80 17.32
CA ARG A 396 1.84 2.73 18.78
C ARG A 396 1.86 4.11 19.43
N GLN A 397 2.77 4.98 19.03
CA GLN A 397 2.87 6.36 19.55
C GLN A 397 1.56 7.15 19.36
N ARG A 398 0.95 7.06 18.18
CA ARG A 398 -0.34 7.73 17.90
C ARG A 398 -1.47 7.16 18.74
N LEU A 399 -1.50 5.83 18.92
CA LEU A 399 -2.49 5.19 19.76
C LEU A 399 -2.37 5.63 21.22
N ASP A 400 -1.15 5.66 21.77
CA ASP A 400 -0.88 6.08 23.13
C ASP A 400 -1.34 7.53 23.37
N VAL A 401 -1.02 8.43 22.45
CA VAL A 401 -1.45 9.83 22.51
C VAL A 401 -2.97 9.96 22.40
N TYR A 402 -3.59 9.23 21.48
CA TYR A 402 -5.04 9.23 21.34
C TYR A 402 -5.74 8.78 22.63
N LEU A 403 -5.30 7.67 23.21
CA LEU A 403 -5.88 7.15 24.47
C LEU A 403 -5.71 8.13 25.64
N GLN A 404 -4.56 8.81 25.73
CA GLN A 404 -4.32 9.85 26.72
C GLN A 404 -5.25 11.08 26.54
N GLN A 405 -5.55 11.44 25.29
CA GLN A 405 -6.51 12.52 24.97
C GLN A 405 -7.95 12.16 25.36
N GLN A 406 -8.34 10.89 25.24
CA GLN A 406 -9.67 10.42 25.60
C GLN A 406 -9.86 10.26 27.11
N ALA A 407 -8.79 10.10 27.88
CA ALA A 407 -8.82 9.97 29.34
C ALA A 407 -8.91 11.31 30.10
N ARG A 408 -8.77 12.44 29.38
CA ARG A 408 -8.89 13.81 29.91
C ARG A 408 -10.30 14.35 29.78
#